data_a4200a415439337503f5fa2604ca1f97
#
_entry.id   a4200a415439337503f5fa2604ca1f97
#
_cell.length_a   1.000
_cell.length_b   1.000
_cell.length_c   1.000
_cell.angle_alpha   90.00
_cell.angle_beta   90.00
_cell.angle_gamma   90.00
#
_symmetry.space_group_name_H-M   'P 1'
#
loop_
_entity.id
_entity.type
_entity.pdbx_description
1 polymer ?
#
loop_
_entity_poly.entity_id
_entity_poly.type
_entity_poly.pdbx_seq_one_letter_code
_entity_poly.pdbx_strand_id
1 'polypeptide(L)'
;EGWTAMEVRYVLIGANYRKQLNFTTESLHAAREALGKLARAAQGQAVPGYRELTKGGDLGVFAGAFAKLEEDLNTAGALGELFGNLKAIKSDADWRGFFTVLAALGLVLPEPEAVEVPAEIAELARLRWEARQAKDWEASDRYRDELAEHGWTVKDGREGYEVLPG
;
A
#
# COMPACT_ATOMS: atom_id res chain seq x y z
N GLU A 1 -15.75 -18.65 -1.63
CA GLU A 1 -14.40 -18.74 -1.05
C GLU A 1 -13.81 -17.39 -0.61
N GLY A 2 -14.60 -16.30 -0.50
CA GLY A 2 -14.17 -15.05 0.13
C GLY A 2 -13.24 -14.15 -0.70
N TRP A 3 -13.21 -14.32 -2.02
CA TRP A 3 -12.45 -13.42 -2.91
C TRP A 3 -13.28 -12.20 -3.32
N THR A 4 -12.65 -11.03 -3.32
CA THR A 4 -13.29 -9.80 -3.74
C THR A 4 -13.24 -9.62 -5.25
N ALA A 5 -14.14 -8.80 -5.81
CA ALA A 5 -14.11 -8.44 -7.23
C ALA A 5 -12.81 -7.75 -7.64
N MET A 6 -12.18 -7.01 -6.72
CA MET A 6 -10.91 -6.32 -6.99
C MET A 6 -9.72 -7.27 -7.04
N GLU A 7 -9.69 -8.31 -6.23
CA GLU A 7 -8.67 -9.36 -6.31
C GLU A 7 -8.75 -10.10 -7.65
N VAL A 8 -9.95 -10.49 -8.06
CA VAL A 8 -10.19 -11.11 -9.37
C VAL A 8 -9.78 -10.16 -10.50
N ARG A 9 -10.20 -8.89 -10.45
CA ARG A 9 -9.82 -7.88 -11.44
C ARG A 9 -8.30 -7.73 -11.52
N TYR A 10 -7.62 -7.65 -10.38
CA TYR A 10 -6.17 -7.50 -10.34
C TYR A 10 -5.44 -8.65 -11.06
N VAL A 11 -5.87 -9.89 -10.82
CA VAL A 11 -5.31 -11.06 -11.53
C VAL A 11 -5.55 -10.96 -13.04
N LEU A 12 -6.77 -10.58 -13.46
CA LEU A 12 -7.10 -10.47 -14.89
C LEU A 12 -6.28 -9.40 -15.62
N ILE A 13 -6.06 -8.24 -15.00
CA ILE A 13 -5.27 -7.15 -15.61
C ILE A 13 -3.76 -7.30 -15.38
N GLY A 14 -3.32 -8.18 -14.49
CA GLY A 14 -1.91 -8.45 -14.22
C GLY A 14 -1.20 -9.22 -15.34
N ALA A 15 -1.96 -9.83 -16.25
CA ALA A 15 -1.43 -10.55 -17.41
C ALA A 15 -1.66 -9.75 -18.69
N ASN A 16 -0.77 -9.94 -19.67
CA ASN A 16 -0.98 -9.40 -21.01
C ASN A 16 -2.19 -10.09 -21.65
N TYR A 17 -3.17 -9.33 -22.13
CA TYR A 17 -4.43 -9.81 -22.70
C TYR A 17 -4.27 -10.72 -23.94
N ARG A 18 -3.09 -10.70 -24.58
CA ARG A 18 -2.74 -11.58 -25.70
C ARG A 18 -2.13 -12.91 -25.26
N LYS A 19 -1.90 -13.12 -23.98
CA LYS A 19 -1.32 -14.35 -23.42
C LYS A 19 -2.35 -15.14 -22.65
N GLN A 20 -2.15 -16.44 -22.57
CA GLN A 20 -2.96 -17.29 -21.73
C GLN A 20 -2.80 -16.89 -20.26
N LEU A 21 -3.92 -16.63 -19.59
CA LEU A 21 -3.95 -16.32 -18.16
C LEU A 21 -3.88 -17.63 -17.36
N ASN A 22 -2.94 -17.69 -16.43
CA ASN A 22 -2.93 -18.73 -15.40
C ASN A 22 -3.68 -18.22 -14.16
N PHE A 23 -4.95 -18.59 -14.05
CA PHE A 23 -5.81 -18.16 -12.94
C PHE A 23 -5.80 -19.25 -11.86
N THR A 24 -5.12 -18.98 -10.75
CA THR A 24 -4.95 -19.92 -9.64
C THR A 24 -5.27 -19.24 -8.29
N THR A 25 -5.44 -20.04 -7.26
CA THR A 25 -5.64 -19.55 -5.88
C THR A 25 -4.42 -18.74 -5.41
N GLU A 26 -3.22 -19.15 -5.78
CA GLU A 26 -1.98 -18.44 -5.47
C GLU A 26 -1.96 -17.05 -6.11
N SER A 27 -2.45 -16.93 -7.35
CA SER A 27 -2.55 -15.63 -8.01
C SER A 27 -3.55 -14.69 -7.33
N LEU A 28 -4.61 -15.22 -6.75
CA LEU A 28 -5.58 -14.46 -5.96
C LEU A 28 -5.01 -14.01 -4.60
N HIS A 29 -4.24 -14.87 -3.93
CA HIS A 29 -3.50 -14.47 -2.72
C HIS A 29 -2.50 -13.36 -3.02
N ALA A 30 -1.71 -13.51 -4.09
CA ALA A 30 -0.79 -12.47 -4.53
C ALA A 30 -1.49 -11.14 -4.86
N ALA A 31 -2.69 -11.20 -5.45
CA ALA A 31 -3.51 -10.02 -5.72
C ALA A 31 -3.98 -9.33 -4.43
N ARG A 32 -4.41 -10.10 -3.43
CA ARG A 32 -4.79 -9.58 -2.10
C ARG A 32 -3.65 -8.83 -1.45
N GLU A 33 -2.46 -9.44 -1.41
CA GLU A 33 -1.24 -8.82 -0.88
C GLU A 33 -0.87 -7.53 -1.62
N ALA A 34 -0.94 -7.58 -2.96
CA ALA A 34 -0.64 -6.43 -3.79
C ALA A 34 -1.60 -5.25 -3.54
N LEU A 35 -2.93 -5.50 -3.53
CA LEU A 35 -3.94 -4.50 -3.23
C LEU A 35 -3.79 -3.95 -1.81
N GLY A 36 -3.51 -4.80 -0.83
CA GLY A 36 -3.22 -4.39 0.55
C GLY A 36 -1.99 -3.48 0.64
N LYS A 37 -0.93 -3.78 -0.12
CA LYS A 37 0.26 -2.92 -0.18
C LYS A 37 -0.05 -1.54 -0.77
N LEU A 38 -0.86 -1.46 -1.83
CA LEU A 38 -1.29 -0.19 -2.41
C LEU A 38 -2.19 0.59 -1.42
N ALA A 39 -3.11 -0.09 -0.73
CA ALA A 39 -3.97 0.51 0.28
C ALA A 39 -3.17 1.10 1.45
N ARG A 40 -2.18 0.36 1.96
CA ARG A 40 -1.28 0.87 3.01
C ARG A 40 -0.47 2.07 2.54
N ALA A 41 0.01 2.06 1.30
CA ALA A 41 0.74 3.22 0.75
C ALA A 41 -0.14 4.47 0.64
N ALA A 42 -1.43 4.31 0.36
CA ALA A 42 -2.40 5.40 0.23
C ALA A 42 -3.06 5.80 1.57
N GLN A 43 -2.69 5.16 2.68
CA GLN A 43 -3.29 5.44 3.98
C GLN A 43 -3.17 6.92 4.36
N GLY A 44 -4.28 7.51 4.79
CA GLY A 44 -4.35 8.93 5.13
C GLY A 44 -4.44 9.89 3.93
N GLN A 45 -4.46 9.38 2.70
CA GLN A 45 -4.64 10.19 1.50
C GLN A 45 -6.11 10.27 1.11
N ALA A 46 -6.57 11.47 0.79
CA ALA A 46 -7.90 11.65 0.22
C ALA A 46 -7.93 11.11 -1.21
N VAL A 47 -8.87 10.21 -1.49
CA VAL A 47 -9.09 9.70 -2.86
C VAL A 47 -9.81 10.77 -3.68
N PRO A 48 -9.19 11.30 -4.77
CA PRO A 48 -9.83 12.31 -5.60
C PRO A 48 -11.07 11.75 -6.30
N GLY A 49 -12.08 12.59 -6.48
CA GLY A 49 -13.26 12.19 -7.25
C GLY A 49 -12.92 11.91 -8.73
N TYR A 50 -13.65 10.98 -9.36
CA TYR A 50 -13.44 10.59 -10.76
C TYR A 50 -13.32 11.78 -11.72
N ARG A 51 -14.19 12.81 -11.57
CA ARG A 51 -14.12 14.03 -12.39
C ARG A 51 -12.82 14.80 -12.23
N GLU A 52 -12.17 14.71 -11.10
CA GLU A 52 -10.92 15.38 -10.81
C GLU A 52 -9.75 14.64 -11.46
N LEU A 53 -9.76 13.32 -11.39
CA LEU A 53 -8.77 12.45 -12.04
C LEU A 53 -8.80 12.56 -13.57
N THR A 54 -9.99 12.78 -14.17
CA THR A 54 -10.16 12.88 -15.62
C THR A 54 -9.86 14.26 -16.21
N LYS A 55 -9.61 15.29 -15.40
CA LYS A 55 -9.24 16.64 -15.89
C LYS A 55 -7.87 16.73 -16.55
N GLY A 56 -7.08 15.66 -16.47
CA GLY A 56 -5.69 15.65 -16.89
C GLY A 56 -4.81 16.42 -15.92
N GLY A 57 -3.52 16.50 -16.21
CA GLY A 57 -2.54 17.22 -15.43
C GLY A 57 -1.25 16.44 -15.23
N ASP A 58 -0.36 17.00 -14.41
CA ASP A 58 0.91 16.35 -14.08
C ASP A 58 0.65 15.09 -13.25
N LEU A 59 1.19 13.97 -13.67
CA LEU A 59 1.09 12.67 -13.04
C LEU A 59 2.34 12.32 -12.21
N GLY A 60 3.27 13.27 -12.08
CA GLY A 60 4.49 13.09 -11.32
C GLY A 60 5.26 11.84 -11.73
N VAL A 61 5.73 11.10 -10.74
CA VAL A 61 6.51 9.86 -10.95
C VAL A 61 5.71 8.73 -11.62
N PHE A 62 4.38 8.86 -11.76
CA PHE A 62 3.51 7.85 -12.37
C PHE A 62 3.16 8.12 -13.84
N ALA A 63 3.73 9.17 -14.46
CA ALA A 63 3.53 9.42 -15.88
C ALA A 63 3.96 8.22 -16.75
N GLY A 64 5.06 7.54 -16.37
CA GLY A 64 5.52 6.31 -17.03
C GLY A 64 4.52 5.16 -16.95
N ALA A 65 3.84 5.00 -15.82
CA ALA A 65 2.80 3.98 -15.65
C ALA A 65 1.61 4.24 -16.59
N PHE A 66 1.21 5.50 -16.74
CA PHE A 66 0.13 5.87 -17.64
C PHE A 66 0.53 5.68 -19.11
N ALA A 67 1.76 6.04 -19.48
CA ALA A 67 2.29 5.79 -20.82
C ALA A 67 2.29 4.30 -21.20
N LYS A 68 2.49 3.38 -20.22
CA LYS A 68 2.35 1.93 -20.46
C LYS A 68 0.93 1.52 -20.84
N LEU A 69 -0.09 2.20 -20.31
CA LEU A 69 -1.48 1.94 -20.70
C LEU A 69 -1.77 2.44 -22.12
N GLU A 70 -1.13 3.51 -22.55
CA GLU A 70 -1.23 4.03 -23.92
C GLU A 70 -0.46 3.14 -24.91
N GLU A 71 0.54 2.38 -24.44
CA GLU A 71 1.32 1.42 -25.21
C GLU A 71 0.60 0.04 -25.26
N ASP A 72 -0.38 -0.11 -26.14
CA ASP A 72 -1.10 -1.37 -26.38
C ASP A 72 -1.72 -1.97 -25.10
N LEU A 73 -2.25 -1.12 -24.21
CA LEU A 73 -2.84 -1.53 -22.93
C LEU A 73 -1.92 -2.45 -22.11
N ASN A 74 -0.65 -2.08 -22.00
CA ASN A 74 0.33 -2.82 -21.20
C ASN A 74 0.06 -2.66 -19.70
N THR A 75 -1.02 -3.26 -19.24
CA THR A 75 -1.48 -3.20 -17.84
C THR A 75 -0.47 -3.79 -16.87
N ALA A 76 0.20 -4.89 -17.25
CA ALA A 76 1.26 -5.48 -16.44
C ALA A 76 2.46 -4.53 -16.26
N GLY A 77 2.86 -3.84 -17.34
CA GLY A 77 3.89 -2.81 -17.26
C GLY A 77 3.46 -1.61 -16.39
N ALA A 78 2.22 -1.16 -16.53
CA ALA A 78 1.66 -0.09 -15.70
C ALA A 78 1.64 -0.45 -14.21
N LEU A 79 1.26 -1.67 -13.85
CA LEU A 79 1.34 -2.18 -12.47
C LEU A 79 2.79 -2.23 -11.97
N GLY A 80 3.73 -2.68 -12.80
CA GLY A 80 5.16 -2.68 -12.45
C GLY A 80 5.68 -1.28 -12.11
N GLU A 81 5.38 -0.27 -12.95
CA GLU A 81 5.71 1.12 -12.69
C GLU A 81 4.99 1.68 -11.44
N LEU A 82 3.72 1.30 -11.24
CA LEU A 82 2.95 1.70 -10.06
C LEU A 82 3.66 1.26 -8.77
N PHE A 83 4.05 -0.02 -8.68
CA PHE A 83 4.75 -0.54 -7.50
C PHE A 83 6.17 -0.01 -7.37
N GLY A 84 6.88 0.14 -8.48
CA GLY A 84 8.26 0.64 -8.51
C GLY A 84 8.40 2.06 -7.96
N ASN A 85 7.38 2.90 -8.19
CA ASN A 85 7.41 4.31 -7.82
C ASN A 85 6.77 4.65 -6.46
N LEU A 86 6.20 3.66 -5.72
CA LEU A 86 5.53 3.93 -4.43
C LEU A 86 6.42 4.69 -3.43
N LYS A 87 7.71 4.36 -3.36
CA LYS A 87 8.65 5.02 -2.45
C LYS A 87 9.11 6.40 -2.93
N ALA A 88 8.83 6.75 -4.18
CA ALA A 88 9.22 8.02 -4.80
C ALA A 88 8.14 9.10 -4.66
N ILE A 89 6.96 8.78 -4.13
CA ILE A 89 5.85 9.72 -3.91
C ILE A 89 6.29 10.80 -2.93
N LYS A 90 6.22 12.08 -3.34
CA LYS A 90 6.62 13.24 -2.51
C LYS A 90 5.72 14.46 -2.70
N SER A 91 4.86 14.48 -3.71
CA SER A 91 4.07 15.64 -4.12
C SER A 91 2.61 15.30 -4.39
N ASP A 92 1.76 16.32 -4.43
CA ASP A 92 0.36 16.17 -4.82
C ASP A 92 0.20 15.68 -6.27
N ALA A 93 1.15 16.03 -7.15
CA ALA A 93 1.18 15.52 -8.52
C ALA A 93 1.40 13.99 -8.53
N ASP A 94 2.29 13.48 -7.67
CA ASP A 94 2.54 12.05 -7.54
C ASP A 94 1.28 11.33 -7.04
N TRP A 95 0.60 11.86 -6.03
CA TRP A 95 -0.65 11.29 -5.54
C TRP A 95 -1.75 11.32 -6.60
N ARG A 96 -1.86 12.40 -7.34
CA ARG A 96 -2.77 12.47 -8.49
C ARG A 96 -2.46 11.37 -9.50
N GLY A 97 -1.18 11.21 -9.87
CA GLY A 97 -0.73 10.17 -10.80
C GLY A 97 -1.07 8.78 -10.29
N PHE A 98 -0.79 8.50 -9.02
CA PHE A 98 -1.13 7.22 -8.37
C PHE A 98 -2.62 6.88 -8.52
N PHE A 99 -3.50 7.79 -8.10
CA PHE A 99 -4.95 7.57 -8.18
C PHE A 99 -5.46 7.55 -9.62
N THR A 100 -4.84 8.31 -10.54
CA THR A 100 -5.20 8.29 -11.96
C THR A 100 -4.89 6.93 -12.59
N VAL A 101 -3.74 6.34 -12.30
CA VAL A 101 -3.39 4.99 -12.78
C VAL A 101 -4.33 3.94 -12.19
N LEU A 102 -4.64 4.01 -10.89
CA LEU A 102 -5.63 3.10 -10.27
C LEU A 102 -6.99 3.20 -10.94
N ALA A 103 -7.47 4.44 -11.18
CA ALA A 103 -8.76 4.68 -11.84
C ALA A 103 -8.77 4.16 -13.28
N ALA A 104 -7.68 4.34 -14.04
CA ALA A 104 -7.54 3.83 -15.40
C ALA A 104 -7.55 2.30 -15.45
N LEU A 105 -6.95 1.64 -14.43
CA LEU A 105 -6.98 0.18 -14.26
C LEU A 105 -8.32 -0.31 -13.68
N GLY A 106 -9.21 0.58 -13.25
CA GLY A 106 -10.46 0.26 -12.59
C GLY A 106 -10.26 -0.43 -11.24
N LEU A 107 -9.16 -0.12 -10.55
CA LEU A 107 -8.84 -0.64 -9.23
C LEU A 107 -9.35 0.29 -8.14
N VAL A 108 -10.16 -0.26 -7.25
CA VAL A 108 -10.57 0.36 -5.99
C VAL A 108 -9.80 -0.33 -4.88
N LEU A 109 -9.08 0.45 -4.10
CA LEU A 109 -8.30 -0.10 -2.99
C LEU A 109 -9.24 -0.56 -1.87
N PRO A 110 -8.95 -1.68 -1.20
CA PRO A 110 -9.66 -2.05 0.01
C PRO A 110 -9.47 -0.96 1.07
N GLU A 111 -10.47 -0.77 1.90
CA GLU A 111 -10.24 -0.01 3.13
C GLU A 111 -9.12 -0.71 3.90
N PRO A 112 -8.12 0.02 4.41
CA PRO A 112 -7.12 -0.59 5.26
C PRO A 112 -7.87 -1.31 6.39
N GLU A 113 -7.71 -2.62 6.48
CA GLU A 113 -8.20 -3.33 7.65
C GLU A 113 -7.59 -2.62 8.86
N ALA A 114 -8.44 -2.10 9.73
CA ALA A 114 -7.99 -1.60 11.02
C ALA A 114 -7.36 -2.81 11.71
N VAL A 115 -6.03 -2.87 11.71
CA VAL A 115 -5.34 -3.91 12.44
C VAL A 115 -5.65 -3.66 13.90
N GLU A 116 -6.56 -4.48 14.47
CA GLU A 116 -6.80 -4.45 15.90
C GLU A 116 -5.47 -4.81 16.58
N VAL A 117 -4.80 -3.78 17.11
CA VAL A 117 -3.59 -3.98 17.89
C VAL A 117 -4.03 -4.58 19.23
N PRO A 118 -3.61 -5.80 19.57
CA PRO A 118 -3.94 -6.39 20.87
C PRO A 118 -3.52 -5.45 22.01
N ALA A 119 -4.31 -5.40 23.08
CA ALA A 119 -4.05 -4.49 24.20
C ALA A 119 -2.62 -4.65 24.77
N GLU A 120 -2.11 -5.88 24.79
CA GLU A 120 -0.76 -6.22 25.21
C GLU A 120 0.31 -5.56 24.32
N ILE A 121 0.11 -5.64 23.00
CA ILE A 121 1.02 -5.03 22.01
C ILE A 121 0.96 -3.49 22.09
N ALA A 122 -0.23 -2.94 22.26
CA ALA A 122 -0.39 -1.49 22.44
C ALA A 122 0.33 -0.99 23.71
N GLU A 123 0.28 -1.77 24.79
CA GLU A 123 0.97 -1.45 26.04
C GLU A 123 2.50 -1.55 25.88
N LEU A 124 3.02 -2.58 25.25
CA LEU A 124 4.46 -2.70 24.94
C LEU A 124 4.96 -1.53 24.08
N ALA A 125 4.20 -1.16 23.07
CA ALA A 125 4.54 -0.02 22.23
C ALA A 125 4.54 1.31 23.02
N ARG A 126 3.60 1.49 23.94
CA ARG A 126 3.55 2.65 24.83
C ARG A 126 4.77 2.71 25.76
N LEU A 127 5.09 1.58 26.41
CA LEU A 127 6.26 1.50 27.31
C LEU A 127 7.57 1.75 26.56
N ARG A 128 7.70 1.21 25.33
CA ARG A 128 8.84 1.51 24.45
C ARG A 128 8.94 3.02 24.15
N TRP A 129 7.83 3.66 23.82
CA TRP A 129 7.80 5.09 23.53
C TRP A 129 8.20 5.93 24.75
N GLU A 130 7.68 5.62 25.94
CA GLU A 130 8.03 6.28 27.18
C GLU A 130 9.52 6.13 27.53
N ALA A 131 10.07 4.91 27.43
CA ALA A 131 11.49 4.65 27.62
C ALA A 131 12.34 5.51 26.65
N ARG A 132 11.93 5.61 25.38
CA ARG A 132 12.62 6.44 24.39
C ARG A 132 12.58 7.94 24.75
N GLN A 133 11.45 8.44 25.22
CA GLN A 133 11.32 9.84 25.68
C GLN A 133 12.20 10.11 26.90
N ALA A 134 12.32 9.13 27.80
CA ALA A 134 13.21 9.18 28.96
C ALA A 134 14.70 8.98 28.59
N LYS A 135 15.01 8.69 27.31
CA LYS A 135 16.36 8.31 26.82
C LYS A 135 16.92 7.04 27.46
N ASP A 136 16.03 6.19 27.96
CA ASP A 136 16.38 4.84 28.41
C ASP A 136 16.40 3.91 27.19
N TRP A 137 17.56 3.87 26.53
CA TRP A 137 17.75 3.12 25.30
C TRP A 137 17.71 1.61 25.51
N GLU A 138 18.17 1.16 26.67
CA GLU A 138 18.20 -0.27 27.01
C GLU A 138 16.76 -0.81 27.17
N ALA A 139 15.90 -0.11 27.90
CA ALA A 139 14.50 -0.46 28.04
C ALA A 139 13.76 -0.36 26.70
N SER A 140 14.03 0.69 25.92
CA SER A 140 13.42 0.86 24.59
C SER A 140 13.77 -0.29 23.61
N ASP A 141 15.02 -0.74 23.60
CA ASP A 141 15.45 -1.85 22.74
C ASP A 141 14.83 -3.16 23.19
N ARG A 142 14.78 -3.44 24.49
CA ARG A 142 14.12 -4.62 25.04
C ARG A 142 12.64 -4.71 24.61
N TYR A 143 11.88 -3.63 24.75
CA TYR A 143 10.46 -3.60 24.33
C TYR A 143 10.30 -3.73 22.80
N ARG A 144 11.26 -3.22 22.02
CA ARG A 144 11.26 -3.42 20.56
C ARG A 144 11.46 -4.90 20.21
N ASP A 145 12.38 -5.56 20.87
CA ASP A 145 12.67 -6.98 20.61
C ASP A 145 11.48 -7.86 21.02
N GLU A 146 10.83 -7.55 22.15
CA GLU A 146 9.62 -8.22 22.61
C GLU A 146 8.45 -8.02 21.62
N LEU A 147 8.25 -6.81 21.08
CA LEU A 147 7.29 -6.55 20.02
C LEU A 147 7.58 -7.39 18.76
N ALA A 148 8.86 -7.50 18.38
CA ALA A 148 9.27 -8.30 17.22
C ALA A 148 9.02 -9.80 17.43
N GLU A 149 9.21 -10.33 18.64
CA GLU A 149 8.88 -11.72 18.99
C GLU A 149 7.39 -12.02 18.84
N HIS A 150 6.54 -11.03 19.09
CA HIS A 150 5.09 -11.10 18.87
C HIS A 150 4.69 -10.82 17.41
N GLY A 151 5.63 -10.62 16.48
CA GLY A 151 5.35 -10.31 15.09
C GLY A 151 4.87 -8.89 14.84
N TRP A 152 5.27 -7.93 15.68
CA TRP A 152 4.90 -6.52 15.56
C TRP A 152 6.13 -5.63 15.48
N THR A 153 5.99 -4.52 14.79
CA THR A 153 7.02 -3.49 14.68
C THR A 153 6.45 -2.11 14.98
N VAL A 154 7.30 -1.19 15.39
CA VAL A 154 6.89 0.19 15.72
C VAL A 154 7.69 1.16 14.88
N LYS A 155 6.98 2.04 14.20
CA LYS A 155 7.55 3.15 13.42
C LYS A 155 7.39 4.44 14.20
N ASP A 156 8.52 5.07 14.52
CA ASP A 156 8.52 6.34 15.25
C ASP A 156 8.21 7.51 14.30
N GLY A 157 7.32 8.41 14.74
CA GLY A 157 7.01 9.69 14.12
C GLY A 157 7.51 10.88 14.95
N ARG A 158 7.24 12.10 14.51
CA ARG A 158 7.63 13.31 15.25
C ARG A 158 6.85 13.52 16.54
N GLU A 159 5.59 13.12 16.57
CA GLU A 159 4.65 13.38 17.67
C GLU A 159 4.06 12.10 18.28
N GLY A 160 4.58 10.94 17.91
CA GLY A 160 4.06 9.64 18.36
C GLY A 160 4.69 8.47 17.64
N TYR A 161 4.03 7.33 17.68
CA TYR A 161 4.46 6.10 17.06
C TYR A 161 3.27 5.38 16.42
N GLU A 162 3.56 4.54 15.44
CA GLU A 162 2.60 3.68 14.74
C GLU A 162 3.01 2.22 14.96
N VAL A 163 2.04 1.38 15.34
CA VAL A 163 2.23 -0.06 15.55
C VAL A 163 1.79 -0.78 14.27
N LEU A 164 2.67 -1.60 13.72
CA LEU A 164 2.48 -2.29 12.46
C LEU A 164 2.75 -3.78 12.64
N PRO A 165 2.05 -4.67 11.92
CA PRO A 165 2.45 -6.07 11.81
C PRO A 165 3.87 -6.16 11.23
N GLY A 166 4.73 -7.02 11.82
CA GLY A 166 6.12 -7.25 11.39
C GLY A 166 6.26 -8.08 10.12
#